data_03c71ad490d299af6b836602eaee51ee
#
_entry.id   03c71ad490d299af6b836602eaee51ee
#
_cell.length_a   1.000
_cell.length_b   1.000
_cell.length_c   1.000
_cell.angle_alpha   90.00
_cell.angle_beta   90.00
_cell.angle_gamma   90.00
#
_symmetry.space_group_name_H-M   'P 1'
#
loop_
_entity.id
_entity.type
_entity.pdbx_description
1 polymer ?
#
loop_
_entity_poly.entity_id
_entity_poly.type
_entity_poly.pdbx_seq_one_letter_code
_entity_poly.pdbx_strand_id
1 'polypeptide(L)'
;MGNTNITWIGHASASVEFGEHVIYFDPWLDDNPVSTMKTSQVEKATAICVSHGHIDHIGDSFQLVRQTGAKLICSPELGFYADSKGLKEGEEVYGLNTGGSWYQKDFTITMVPANHTSEIMGDGWVDGPIQPGSGAVGFILDIKNGATVYFSGDTGVCADMAIIRDLYRPDVAIMTVGGKYNMGYREAAYAAALILPEYVIPTHHGTFEDQQLNMDSLKKEMKVRAPKVKLIRIKPGESFNC
;
A
#
# COMPACT_ATOMS: atom_id res chain seq x y z
N MET A 1 10.70 10.85 18.20
CA MET A 1 9.69 10.34 17.27
C MET A 1 9.02 9.15 17.94
N GLY A 2 7.70 8.99 17.83
CA GLY A 2 7.02 7.77 18.29
C GLY A 2 7.53 6.57 17.50
N ASN A 3 7.59 5.40 18.14
CA ASN A 3 8.05 4.17 17.48
C ASN A 3 7.03 3.76 16.39
N THR A 4 7.41 3.80 15.13
CA THR A 4 6.61 3.36 13.99
C THR A 4 7.22 2.08 13.45
N ASN A 5 6.47 0.97 13.52
CA ASN A 5 6.91 -0.34 13.05
C ASN A 5 6.21 -0.67 11.73
N ILE A 6 6.98 -0.88 10.68
CA ILE A 6 6.50 -1.20 9.33
C ILE A 6 6.88 -2.64 9.02
N THR A 7 5.89 -3.50 8.79
CA THR A 7 6.11 -4.91 8.45
C THR A 7 5.73 -5.16 7.00
N TRP A 8 6.64 -5.74 6.20
CA TRP A 8 6.30 -6.28 4.91
C TRP A 8 5.76 -7.69 5.08
N ILE A 9 4.46 -7.88 4.86
CA ILE A 9 3.79 -9.17 5.08
C ILE A 9 4.05 -10.13 3.91
N GLY A 10 4.12 -9.59 2.69
CA GLY A 10 4.37 -10.33 1.46
C GLY A 10 3.64 -9.71 0.27
N HIS A 11 4.16 -9.83 -0.93
CA HIS A 11 3.66 -9.18 -2.14
C HIS A 11 3.53 -7.66 -1.93
N ALA A 12 2.33 -7.09 -2.16
CA ALA A 12 2.04 -5.69 -1.86
C ALA A 12 1.70 -5.45 -0.38
N SER A 13 1.31 -6.51 0.35
CA SER A 13 0.73 -6.40 1.69
C SER A 13 1.73 -5.90 2.72
N ALA A 14 1.36 -4.84 3.42
CA ALA A 14 2.15 -4.26 4.50
C ALA A 14 1.27 -3.84 5.68
N SER A 15 1.85 -3.78 6.88
CA SER A 15 1.22 -3.16 8.05
C SER A 15 2.10 -2.08 8.64
N VAL A 16 1.47 -1.07 9.24
CA VAL A 16 2.13 -0.01 10.00
C VAL A 16 1.50 0.05 11.38
N GLU A 17 2.34 -0.15 12.40
CA GLU A 17 1.93 -0.15 13.80
C GLU A 17 2.53 1.06 14.52
N PHE A 18 1.70 1.79 15.25
CA PHE A 18 2.10 2.93 16.07
C PHE A 18 1.10 3.18 17.21
N GLY A 19 1.58 3.43 18.40
CA GLY A 19 0.73 3.57 19.57
C GLY A 19 -0.23 2.38 19.73
N GLU A 20 -1.53 2.65 19.71
CA GLU A 20 -2.57 1.61 19.76
C GLU A 20 -3.13 1.24 18.36
N HIS A 21 -2.58 1.79 17.29
CA HIS A 21 -3.10 1.67 15.94
C HIS A 21 -2.32 0.67 15.11
N VAL A 22 -3.06 -0.07 14.27
CA VAL A 22 -2.52 -0.95 13.22
C VAL A 22 -3.26 -0.62 11.93
N ILE A 23 -2.51 -0.18 10.92
CA ILE A 23 -3.04 0.09 9.57
C ILE A 23 -2.51 -0.96 8.63
N TYR A 24 -3.40 -1.66 7.93
CA TYR A 24 -3.02 -2.59 6.86
C TYR A 24 -3.19 -1.93 5.50
N PHE A 25 -2.25 -2.17 4.62
CA PHE A 25 -2.28 -1.77 3.22
C PHE A 25 -2.33 -3.01 2.34
N ASP A 26 -3.33 -3.07 1.46
CA ASP A 26 -3.55 -4.13 0.47
C ASP A 26 -3.36 -5.56 1.05
N PRO A 27 -4.12 -5.95 2.11
CA PRO A 27 -3.87 -7.20 2.82
C PRO A 27 -4.38 -8.42 2.05
N TRP A 28 -3.54 -8.99 1.21
CA TRP A 28 -3.71 -10.30 0.62
C TRP A 28 -2.87 -11.31 1.39
N LEU A 29 -3.53 -12.14 2.22
CA LEU A 29 -2.88 -12.96 3.25
C LEU A 29 -3.03 -14.46 3.00
N ASP A 30 -4.28 -14.96 2.90
CA ASP A 30 -4.54 -16.40 2.92
C ASP A 30 -4.10 -17.10 1.63
N ASP A 31 -4.36 -16.52 0.48
CA ASP A 31 -4.00 -17.05 -0.84
C ASP A 31 -2.67 -16.50 -1.37
N ASN A 32 -1.98 -15.66 -0.61
CA ASN A 32 -0.68 -15.11 -0.99
C ASN A 32 0.42 -16.15 -0.70
N PRO A 33 1.12 -16.64 -1.75
CA PRO A 33 2.10 -17.73 -1.57
C PRO A 33 3.35 -17.34 -0.78
N VAL A 34 3.59 -16.05 -0.61
CA VAL A 34 4.75 -15.53 0.15
C VAL A 34 4.34 -14.81 1.45
N SER A 35 3.04 -14.77 1.77
CA SER A 35 2.58 -14.18 3.02
C SER A 35 3.09 -14.97 4.21
N THR A 36 3.55 -14.25 5.20
CA THR A 36 3.98 -14.79 6.49
C THR A 36 2.90 -14.71 7.57
N MET A 37 1.72 -14.17 7.21
CA MET A 37 0.57 -13.99 8.10
C MET A 37 -0.69 -14.56 7.44
N LYS A 38 -1.58 -15.10 8.24
CA LYS A 38 -2.92 -15.53 7.84
C LYS A 38 -3.98 -14.63 8.46
N THR A 39 -5.16 -14.55 7.86
CA THR A 39 -6.28 -13.75 8.40
C THR A 39 -6.61 -14.13 9.84
N SER A 40 -6.55 -15.41 10.18
CA SER A 40 -6.80 -15.91 11.55
C SER A 40 -5.82 -15.41 12.62
N GLN A 41 -4.69 -14.84 12.22
CA GLN A 41 -3.67 -14.27 13.11
C GLN A 41 -3.82 -12.75 13.28
N VAL A 42 -4.73 -12.11 12.54
CA VAL A 42 -4.99 -10.68 12.64
C VAL A 42 -5.97 -10.43 13.79
N GLU A 43 -5.46 -10.05 14.94
CA GLU A 43 -6.27 -9.78 16.14
C GLU A 43 -6.85 -8.37 16.16
N LYS A 44 -6.16 -7.41 15.52
CA LYS A 44 -6.50 -5.99 15.55
C LYS A 44 -6.16 -5.30 14.24
N ALA A 45 -7.07 -4.46 13.79
CA ALA A 45 -6.83 -3.45 12.76
C ALA A 45 -7.62 -2.18 13.10
N THR A 46 -7.02 -1.02 12.88
CA THR A 46 -7.68 0.28 13.00
C THR A 46 -8.27 0.69 11.66
N ALA A 47 -7.51 0.52 10.60
CA ALA A 47 -7.95 0.72 9.24
C ALA A 47 -7.29 -0.27 8.28
N ILE A 48 -7.98 -0.52 7.18
CA ILE A 48 -7.53 -1.33 6.05
C ILE A 48 -7.63 -0.44 4.81
N CYS A 49 -6.49 -0.12 4.22
CA CYS A 49 -6.39 0.72 3.03
C CYS A 49 -6.25 -0.18 1.80
N VAL A 50 -7.14 -0.04 0.83
CA VAL A 50 -7.09 -0.78 -0.43
C VAL A 50 -6.84 0.17 -1.59
N SER A 51 -5.72 -0.03 -2.27
CA SER A 51 -5.24 0.89 -3.30
C SER A 51 -6.01 0.79 -4.62
N HIS A 52 -6.48 -0.41 -4.98
CA HIS A 52 -7.20 -0.62 -6.23
C HIS A 52 -7.90 -1.99 -6.29
N GLY A 53 -8.64 -2.24 -7.39
CA GLY A 53 -9.58 -3.35 -7.53
C GLY A 53 -8.98 -4.72 -7.84
N HIS A 54 -7.67 -4.87 -8.00
CA HIS A 54 -7.07 -6.17 -8.29
C HIS A 54 -7.14 -7.10 -7.06
N ILE A 55 -7.23 -8.41 -7.32
CA ILE A 55 -7.49 -9.41 -6.29
C ILE A 55 -6.34 -9.52 -5.27
N ASP A 56 -5.10 -9.35 -5.71
CA ASP A 56 -3.88 -9.37 -4.89
C ASP A 56 -3.70 -8.09 -4.04
N HIS A 57 -4.66 -7.14 -4.14
CA HIS A 57 -4.72 -5.92 -3.34
C HIS A 57 -6.01 -5.85 -2.50
N ILE A 58 -7.19 -6.12 -3.08
CA ILE A 58 -8.42 -6.31 -2.28
C ILE A 58 -8.19 -7.45 -1.28
N GLY A 59 -7.67 -8.58 -1.74
CA GLY A 59 -7.30 -9.73 -0.93
C GLY A 59 -8.33 -10.09 0.12
N ASP A 60 -7.90 -10.15 1.36
CA ASP A 60 -8.72 -10.51 2.52
C ASP A 60 -9.35 -9.30 3.23
N SER A 61 -9.29 -8.11 2.62
CA SER A 61 -9.69 -6.84 3.25
C SER A 61 -11.09 -6.87 3.84
N PHE A 62 -12.07 -7.40 3.10
CA PHE A 62 -13.48 -7.43 3.57
C PHE A 62 -13.68 -8.40 4.73
N GLN A 63 -12.95 -9.52 4.74
CA GLN A 63 -12.95 -10.45 5.86
C GLN A 63 -12.35 -9.80 7.11
N LEU A 64 -11.21 -9.14 6.96
CA LEU A 64 -10.52 -8.47 8.06
C LEU A 64 -11.34 -7.32 8.64
N VAL A 65 -12.05 -6.55 7.80
CA VAL A 65 -12.99 -5.51 8.29
C VAL A 65 -14.05 -6.13 9.20
N ARG A 66 -14.70 -7.22 8.77
CA ARG A 66 -15.72 -7.91 9.60
C ARG A 66 -15.15 -8.48 10.88
N GLN A 67 -13.94 -9.03 10.81
CA GLN A 67 -13.28 -9.69 11.94
C GLN A 67 -12.84 -8.69 13.02
N THR A 68 -12.30 -7.54 12.61
CA THR A 68 -11.63 -6.60 13.52
C THR A 68 -12.46 -5.35 13.84
N GLY A 69 -13.50 -5.06 13.06
CA GLY A 69 -14.23 -3.80 13.11
C GLY A 69 -13.43 -2.61 12.55
N ALA A 70 -12.37 -2.87 11.78
CA ALA A 70 -11.57 -1.84 11.13
C ALA A 70 -12.38 -1.03 10.12
N LYS A 71 -11.96 0.22 9.87
CA LYS A 71 -12.50 1.03 8.77
C LYS A 71 -11.82 0.65 7.46
N LEU A 72 -12.60 0.31 6.43
CA LEU A 72 -12.11 0.14 5.06
C LEU A 72 -11.94 1.52 4.42
N ILE A 73 -10.73 1.86 4.01
CA ILE A 73 -10.41 3.11 3.31
C ILE A 73 -10.08 2.76 1.85
N CYS A 74 -10.92 3.19 0.94
CA CYS A 74 -10.77 2.87 -0.50
C CYS A 74 -11.43 3.94 -1.37
N SER A 75 -11.35 3.78 -2.71
CA SER A 75 -12.12 4.61 -3.62
C SER A 75 -13.62 4.38 -3.50
N PRO A 76 -14.48 5.37 -3.88
CA PRO A 76 -15.93 5.22 -3.76
C PRO A 76 -16.47 4.00 -4.54
N GLU A 77 -15.97 3.73 -5.76
CA GLU A 77 -16.43 2.60 -6.58
C GLU A 77 -16.07 1.26 -5.94
N LEU A 78 -14.89 1.15 -5.34
CA LEU A 78 -14.52 -0.03 -4.56
C LEU A 78 -15.39 -0.12 -3.28
N GLY A 79 -15.74 1.01 -2.70
CA GLY A 79 -16.70 1.08 -1.58
C GLY A 79 -18.08 0.55 -1.98
N PHE A 80 -18.61 0.90 -3.16
CA PHE A 80 -19.86 0.33 -3.68
C PHE A 80 -19.76 -1.18 -3.94
N TYR A 81 -18.60 -1.63 -4.40
CA TYR A 81 -18.36 -3.07 -4.51
C TYR A 81 -18.36 -3.75 -3.12
N ALA A 82 -17.70 -3.16 -2.13
CA ALA A 82 -17.71 -3.65 -0.75
C ALA A 82 -19.13 -3.67 -0.14
N ASP A 83 -19.96 -2.66 -0.45
CA ASP A 83 -21.39 -2.63 -0.05
C ASP A 83 -22.16 -3.80 -0.66
N SER A 84 -21.93 -4.11 -1.94
CA SER A 84 -22.52 -5.30 -2.58
C SER A 84 -22.10 -6.62 -1.93
N LYS A 85 -20.99 -6.63 -1.20
CA LYS A 85 -20.49 -7.74 -0.38
C LYS A 85 -20.90 -7.63 1.10
N GLY A 86 -21.74 -6.64 1.46
CA GLY A 86 -22.33 -6.46 2.77
C GLY A 86 -21.54 -5.60 3.76
N LEU A 87 -20.58 -4.80 3.28
CA LEU A 87 -19.93 -3.74 4.07
C LEU A 87 -20.53 -2.39 3.67
N LYS A 88 -20.98 -1.59 4.62
CA LYS A 88 -21.76 -0.39 4.34
C LYS A 88 -20.95 0.89 4.36
N GLU A 89 -21.18 1.74 3.35
CA GLU A 89 -20.62 3.10 3.33
C GLU A 89 -21.11 3.90 4.55
N GLY A 90 -20.18 4.62 5.19
CA GLY A 90 -20.42 5.40 6.42
C GLY A 90 -20.35 4.57 7.71
N GLU A 91 -20.53 3.24 7.66
CA GLU A 91 -20.38 2.33 8.78
C GLU A 91 -18.98 1.69 8.77
N GLU A 92 -18.76 0.64 7.96
CA GLU A 92 -17.47 -0.03 7.83
C GLU A 92 -16.58 0.61 6.76
N VAL A 93 -17.18 1.17 5.71
CA VAL A 93 -16.48 1.76 4.56
C VAL A 93 -16.38 3.27 4.70
N TYR A 94 -15.23 3.82 4.34
CA TYR A 94 -14.99 5.25 4.21
C TYR A 94 -14.37 5.53 2.83
N GLY A 95 -15.22 5.89 1.87
CA GLY A 95 -14.82 6.20 0.50
C GLY A 95 -14.06 7.52 0.41
N LEU A 96 -12.92 7.50 -0.27
CA LEU A 96 -12.10 8.69 -0.54
C LEU A 96 -11.80 8.79 -2.04
N ASN A 97 -11.74 10.01 -2.54
CA ASN A 97 -11.06 10.33 -3.80
C ASN A 97 -9.68 10.93 -3.53
N THR A 98 -8.83 10.97 -4.56
CA THR A 98 -7.49 11.58 -4.47
C THR A 98 -7.57 13.01 -3.95
N GLY A 99 -6.72 13.32 -2.97
CA GLY A 99 -6.74 14.58 -2.23
C GLY A 99 -7.67 14.58 -1.02
N GLY A 100 -8.57 13.59 -0.89
CA GLY A 100 -9.41 13.40 0.29
C GLY A 100 -8.65 12.78 1.45
N SER A 101 -9.10 13.04 2.68
CA SER A 101 -8.45 12.59 3.89
C SER A 101 -9.44 12.08 4.93
N TRP A 102 -9.04 11.02 5.63
CA TRP A 102 -9.68 10.54 6.85
C TRP A 102 -8.88 11.00 8.05
N TYR A 103 -9.46 11.95 8.79
CA TYR A 103 -8.81 12.59 9.94
C TYR A 103 -9.12 11.84 11.23
N GLN A 104 -8.08 11.46 11.96
CA GLN A 104 -8.17 10.88 13.29
C GLN A 104 -7.39 11.76 14.29
N LYS A 105 -7.57 11.50 15.57
CA LYS A 105 -6.90 12.28 16.63
C LYS A 105 -5.37 12.19 16.55
N ASP A 106 -4.87 10.99 16.24
CA ASP A 106 -3.45 10.66 16.34
C ASP A 106 -2.78 10.43 14.97
N PHE A 107 -3.57 10.41 13.88
CA PHE A 107 -3.07 10.25 12.52
C PHE A 107 -4.08 10.75 11.47
N THR A 108 -3.61 10.89 10.25
CA THR A 108 -4.45 11.16 9.08
C THR A 108 -4.08 10.20 7.96
N ILE A 109 -5.07 9.65 7.25
CA ILE A 109 -4.86 8.91 6.01
C ILE A 109 -5.37 9.76 4.85
N THR A 110 -4.49 10.11 3.92
CA THR A 110 -4.83 10.87 2.72
C THR A 110 -4.64 10.00 1.49
N MET A 111 -5.63 9.98 0.61
CA MET A 111 -5.54 9.29 -0.68
C MET A 111 -4.80 10.16 -1.70
N VAL A 112 -3.83 9.57 -2.40
CA VAL A 112 -2.99 10.25 -3.41
C VAL A 112 -3.04 9.49 -4.75
N PRO A 113 -2.72 10.15 -5.88
CA PRO A 113 -2.74 9.50 -7.18
C PRO A 113 -1.75 8.34 -7.29
N ALA A 114 -2.13 7.29 -8.05
CA ALA A 114 -1.27 6.27 -8.60
C ALA A 114 -1.63 6.05 -10.09
N ASN A 115 -0.70 5.51 -10.87
CA ASN A 115 -0.87 5.29 -12.30
C ASN A 115 -0.85 3.79 -12.62
N HIS A 116 -2.01 3.16 -12.54
CA HIS A 116 -2.22 1.73 -12.76
C HIS A 116 -3.68 1.46 -13.15
N THR A 117 -3.99 0.28 -13.70
CA THR A 117 -5.36 -0.18 -13.90
C THR A 117 -6.01 -0.57 -12.57
N SER A 118 -7.35 -0.61 -12.51
CA SER A 118 -8.04 -0.82 -11.24
C SER A 118 -9.38 -1.57 -11.40
N GLU A 119 -9.55 -2.31 -12.47
CA GLU A 119 -10.78 -3.08 -12.67
C GLU A 119 -10.93 -4.14 -11.59
N ILE A 120 -12.14 -4.31 -11.09
CA ILE A 120 -12.45 -5.32 -10.08
C ILE A 120 -12.69 -6.65 -10.80
N MET A 121 -11.81 -7.60 -10.55
CA MET A 121 -11.86 -8.94 -11.14
C MET A 121 -12.53 -9.90 -10.17
N GLY A 122 -13.86 -9.96 -10.17
CA GLY A 122 -14.68 -10.95 -9.51
C GLY A 122 -14.15 -11.62 -8.22
N ASP A 123 -14.61 -12.83 -7.94
CA ASP A 123 -14.12 -13.62 -6.79
C ASP A 123 -12.88 -14.50 -7.15
N GLY A 124 -12.22 -14.24 -8.27
CA GLY A 124 -11.03 -14.97 -8.75
C GLY A 124 -10.34 -14.25 -9.89
N TRP A 125 -9.12 -14.64 -10.19
CA TRP A 125 -8.28 -14.00 -11.24
C TRP A 125 -8.89 -14.02 -12.63
N VAL A 126 -9.82 -14.95 -12.92
CA VAL A 126 -10.33 -15.20 -14.27
C VAL A 126 -11.83 -15.50 -14.30
N ASP A 127 -12.47 -15.79 -13.18
CA ASP A 127 -13.86 -16.25 -13.16
C ASP A 127 -14.80 -15.13 -12.68
N GLY A 128 -15.57 -14.61 -13.62
CA GLY A 128 -16.61 -13.63 -13.37
C GLY A 128 -16.51 -12.40 -14.26
N PRO A 129 -17.55 -11.56 -14.30
CA PRO A 129 -17.51 -10.34 -15.07
C PRO A 129 -16.54 -9.34 -14.44
N ILE A 130 -15.66 -8.77 -15.25
CA ILE A 130 -14.84 -7.62 -14.87
C ILE A 130 -15.79 -6.46 -14.56
N GLN A 131 -15.69 -5.90 -13.35
CA GLN A 131 -16.46 -4.72 -12.96
C GLN A 131 -15.62 -3.46 -13.09
N PRO A 132 -16.23 -2.32 -13.43
CA PRO A 132 -15.53 -1.05 -13.43
C PRO A 132 -14.90 -0.78 -12.07
N GLY A 133 -13.60 -0.53 -12.04
CA GLY A 133 -12.89 0.01 -10.90
C GLY A 133 -12.76 1.53 -11.03
N SER A 134 -12.38 2.17 -9.96
CA SER A 134 -11.86 3.54 -10.00
C SER A 134 -10.40 3.53 -10.45
N GLY A 135 -9.77 4.69 -10.61
CA GLY A 135 -8.32 4.77 -10.76
C GLY A 135 -7.58 4.17 -9.56
N ALA A 136 -6.40 3.63 -9.80
CA ALA A 136 -5.53 3.20 -8.71
C ALA A 136 -5.06 4.40 -7.88
N VAL A 137 -4.81 4.15 -6.59
CA VAL A 137 -4.42 5.18 -5.63
C VAL A 137 -3.29 4.69 -4.73
N GLY A 138 -2.55 5.64 -4.17
CA GLY A 138 -1.67 5.43 -3.03
C GLY A 138 -2.24 6.09 -1.77
N PHE A 139 -1.53 5.94 -0.66
CA PHE A 139 -1.93 6.53 0.62
C PHE A 139 -0.75 7.22 1.31
N ILE A 140 -1.05 8.33 1.95
CA ILE A 140 -0.18 8.95 2.94
C ILE A 140 -0.77 8.67 4.31
N LEU A 141 -0.03 8.02 5.17
CA LEU A 141 -0.31 7.90 6.59
C LEU A 141 0.59 8.90 7.33
N ASP A 142 -0.01 9.98 7.80
CA ASP A 142 0.67 11.01 8.60
C ASP A 142 0.40 10.77 10.07
N ILE A 143 1.42 10.31 10.81
CA ILE A 143 1.31 9.95 12.23
C ILE A 143 1.73 11.16 13.07
N LYS A 144 0.84 11.65 13.90
CA LYS A 144 1.11 12.79 14.79
C LYS A 144 2.28 12.50 15.73
N ASN A 145 3.33 13.31 15.61
CA ASN A 145 4.62 13.10 16.33
C ASN A 145 5.35 11.78 15.98
N GLY A 146 5.03 11.18 14.85
CA GLY A 146 5.64 9.96 14.30
C GLY A 146 6.12 10.17 12.88
N ALA A 147 6.28 9.07 12.15
CA ALA A 147 6.68 9.09 10.74
C ALA A 147 5.51 9.40 9.80
N THR A 148 5.78 10.05 8.68
CA THR A 148 4.89 10.11 7.52
C THR A 148 5.25 8.99 6.56
N VAL A 149 4.32 8.08 6.31
CA VAL A 149 4.50 6.89 5.46
C VAL A 149 3.72 7.07 4.16
N TYR A 150 4.40 6.93 3.04
CA TYR A 150 3.76 6.82 1.72
C TYR A 150 3.71 5.35 1.31
N PHE A 151 2.50 4.85 1.08
CA PHE A 151 2.24 3.57 0.42
C PHE A 151 1.83 3.86 -1.03
N SER A 152 2.61 3.37 -2.00
CA SER A 152 2.39 3.73 -3.40
C SER A 152 1.15 3.09 -4.04
N GLY A 153 0.68 1.97 -3.49
CA GLY A 153 -0.15 1.04 -4.27
C GLY A 153 0.60 0.59 -5.51
N ASP A 154 -0.07 -0.09 -6.43
CA ASP A 154 0.53 -0.38 -7.74
C ASP A 154 0.54 0.88 -8.59
N THR A 155 1.70 1.18 -9.15
CA THR A 155 1.91 2.38 -9.95
C THR A 155 3.13 2.25 -10.86
N GLY A 156 3.06 2.89 -12.02
CA GLY A 156 4.24 3.38 -12.72
C GLY A 156 4.81 4.63 -12.05
N VAL A 157 5.96 5.10 -12.50
CA VAL A 157 6.47 6.41 -12.10
C VAL A 157 5.60 7.51 -12.70
N CYS A 158 5.19 8.50 -11.89
CA CYS A 158 4.37 9.62 -12.32
C CYS A 158 4.87 10.94 -11.72
N ALA A 159 4.48 12.06 -12.35
CA ALA A 159 4.91 13.39 -11.91
C ALA A 159 4.33 13.78 -10.54
N ASP A 160 3.17 13.23 -10.19
CA ASP A 160 2.50 13.46 -8.91
C ASP A 160 3.36 13.08 -7.69
N MET A 161 4.34 12.19 -7.87
CA MET A 161 5.31 11.83 -6.83
C MET A 161 6.12 13.03 -6.32
N ALA A 162 6.39 14.02 -7.19
CA ALA A 162 7.03 15.27 -6.78
C ALA A 162 6.08 16.15 -5.96
N ILE A 163 4.79 16.16 -6.32
CA ILE A 163 3.75 16.89 -5.57
C ILE A 163 3.54 16.23 -4.19
N ILE A 164 3.55 14.90 -4.13
CA ILE A 164 3.48 14.12 -2.88
C ILE A 164 4.63 14.52 -1.95
N ARG A 165 5.87 14.61 -2.49
CA ARG A 165 7.02 15.11 -1.72
C ARG A 165 6.77 16.51 -1.17
N ASP A 166 6.33 17.43 -2.00
CA ASP A 166 6.25 18.84 -1.63
C ASP A 166 5.14 19.09 -0.60
N LEU A 167 4.02 18.35 -0.69
CA LEU A 167 2.88 18.47 0.22
C LEU A 167 3.07 17.68 1.52
N TYR A 168 3.56 16.43 1.45
CA TYR A 168 3.50 15.50 2.59
C TYR A 168 4.86 15.14 3.16
N ARG A 169 5.96 15.27 2.38
CA ARG A 169 7.34 15.01 2.83
C ARG A 169 7.48 13.65 3.54
N PRO A 170 7.13 12.53 2.89
CA PRO A 170 7.15 11.23 3.55
C PRO A 170 8.56 10.86 4.04
N ASP A 171 8.64 10.34 5.26
CA ASP A 171 9.88 9.80 5.84
C ASP A 171 10.18 8.42 5.24
N VAL A 172 9.14 7.61 5.03
CA VAL A 172 9.24 6.26 4.47
C VAL A 172 8.33 6.13 3.26
N ALA A 173 8.83 5.55 2.18
CA ALA A 173 8.04 5.13 1.02
C ALA A 173 8.06 3.61 0.89
N ILE A 174 6.88 2.97 1.03
CA ILE A 174 6.64 1.57 0.69
C ILE A 174 6.22 1.57 -0.78
N MET A 175 7.05 0.99 -1.66
CA MET A 175 6.87 1.10 -3.11
C MET A 175 6.77 -0.26 -3.77
N THR A 176 5.76 -0.44 -4.62
CA THR A 176 5.61 -1.67 -5.42
C THR A 176 6.62 -1.69 -6.58
N VAL A 177 7.45 -2.74 -6.64
CA VAL A 177 8.57 -2.85 -7.59
C VAL A 177 8.71 -4.29 -8.08
N GLY A 178 7.86 -4.70 -9.01
CA GLY A 178 7.86 -6.05 -9.60
C GLY A 178 8.38 -6.13 -11.03
N GLY A 179 8.43 -4.99 -11.73
CA GLY A 179 9.03 -4.85 -13.06
C GLY A 179 8.14 -5.24 -14.24
N LYS A 180 7.05 -5.96 -14.02
CA LYS A 180 6.11 -6.37 -15.08
C LYS A 180 4.82 -5.56 -15.06
N TYR A 181 4.17 -5.50 -13.90
CA TYR A 181 2.89 -4.81 -13.73
C TYR A 181 3.04 -3.46 -13.02
N ASN A 182 4.18 -3.21 -12.43
CA ASN A 182 4.55 -1.97 -11.74
C ASN A 182 6.02 -1.59 -12.05
N MET A 183 6.59 -0.66 -11.30
CA MET A 183 7.93 -0.13 -11.57
C MET A 183 9.01 -1.22 -11.61
N GLY A 184 9.91 -1.14 -12.59
CA GLY A 184 11.20 -1.81 -12.56
C GLY A 184 12.22 -1.02 -11.71
N TYR A 185 13.45 -1.54 -11.59
CA TYR A 185 14.47 -0.95 -10.72
C TYR A 185 14.89 0.48 -11.13
N ARG A 186 14.81 0.84 -12.43
CA ARG A 186 15.14 2.19 -12.92
C ARG A 186 14.05 3.19 -12.58
N GLU A 187 12.80 2.81 -12.82
CA GLU A 187 11.61 3.59 -12.51
C GLU A 187 11.50 3.81 -10.99
N ALA A 188 11.72 2.76 -10.20
CA ALA A 188 11.69 2.83 -8.75
C ALA A 188 12.78 3.77 -8.18
N ALA A 189 13.99 3.74 -8.75
CA ALA A 189 15.04 4.68 -8.37
C ALA A 189 14.71 6.12 -8.76
N TYR A 190 14.02 6.31 -9.90
CA TYR A 190 13.54 7.63 -10.31
C TYR A 190 12.39 8.12 -9.42
N ALA A 191 11.45 7.24 -9.09
CA ALA A 191 10.38 7.51 -8.13
C ALA A 191 10.95 7.93 -6.76
N ALA A 192 11.94 7.21 -6.25
CA ALA A 192 12.65 7.57 -5.03
C ALA A 192 13.29 8.98 -5.10
N ALA A 193 13.78 9.37 -6.28
CA ALA A 193 14.32 10.73 -6.51
C ALA A 193 13.23 11.81 -6.57
N LEU A 194 12.03 11.48 -7.04
CA LEU A 194 10.89 12.41 -7.04
C LEU A 194 10.30 12.60 -5.65
N ILE A 195 10.10 11.50 -4.92
CA ILE A 195 9.49 11.48 -3.58
C ILE A 195 10.47 12.01 -2.53
N LEU A 196 11.77 11.68 -2.64
CA LEU A 196 12.85 12.00 -1.68
C LEU A 196 12.53 11.61 -0.22
N PRO A 197 12.06 10.41 0.07
CA PRO A 197 11.89 9.97 1.45
C PRO A 197 13.26 9.72 2.10
N GLU A 198 13.31 9.56 3.41
CA GLU A 198 14.55 9.08 4.06
C GLU A 198 14.78 7.58 3.75
N TYR A 199 13.70 6.78 3.73
CA TYR A 199 13.75 5.34 3.53
C TYR A 199 12.82 4.87 2.41
N VAL A 200 13.28 3.91 1.61
CA VAL A 200 12.45 3.17 0.64
C VAL A 200 12.43 1.70 1.00
N ILE A 201 11.23 1.14 1.11
CA ILE A 201 10.97 -0.29 1.28
C ILE A 201 10.34 -0.79 -0.03
N PRO A 202 11.06 -1.53 -0.88
CA PRO A 202 10.49 -2.12 -2.08
C PRO A 202 9.66 -3.36 -1.72
N THR A 203 8.46 -3.46 -2.28
CA THR A 203 7.51 -4.57 -2.11
C THR A 203 7.04 -5.07 -3.48
N HIS A 204 6.08 -6.00 -3.53
CA HIS A 204 5.47 -6.54 -4.75
C HIS A 204 6.47 -7.26 -5.67
N HIS A 205 7.50 -7.90 -5.10
CA HIS A 205 8.48 -8.67 -5.86
C HIS A 205 8.73 -10.04 -5.23
N GLY A 206 9.23 -10.97 -6.02
CA GLY A 206 9.60 -12.31 -5.55
C GLY A 206 8.43 -13.26 -5.32
N THR A 207 7.19 -12.85 -5.53
CA THR A 207 5.99 -13.68 -5.40
C THR A 207 5.83 -14.60 -6.59
N PHE A 208 6.01 -14.07 -7.81
CA PHE A 208 5.87 -14.78 -9.07
C PHE A 208 7.19 -14.74 -9.85
N GLU A 209 7.41 -15.76 -10.72
CA GLU A 209 8.65 -15.91 -11.47
C GLU A 209 8.95 -14.71 -12.38
N ASP A 210 7.92 -14.08 -12.93
CA ASP A 210 8.00 -12.94 -13.83
C ASP A 210 7.97 -11.57 -13.13
N GLN A 211 7.95 -11.56 -11.80
CA GLN A 211 7.95 -10.35 -10.96
C GLN A 211 9.15 -10.35 -10.01
N GLN A 212 10.33 -10.33 -10.59
CA GLN A 212 11.58 -10.38 -9.84
C GLN A 212 12.29 -9.02 -9.85
N LEU A 213 12.61 -8.53 -8.66
CA LEU A 213 13.40 -7.31 -8.50
C LEU A 213 14.90 -7.65 -8.37
N ASN A 214 15.70 -7.11 -9.29
CA ASN A 214 17.15 -7.09 -9.08
C ASN A 214 17.52 -5.99 -8.08
N MET A 215 17.62 -6.36 -6.82
CA MET A 215 17.87 -5.45 -5.69
C MET A 215 19.21 -4.71 -5.79
N ASP A 216 20.24 -5.35 -6.37
CA ASP A 216 21.55 -4.71 -6.53
C ASP A 216 21.54 -3.70 -7.67
N SER A 217 20.75 -3.94 -8.73
CA SER A 217 20.52 -2.95 -9.78
C SER A 217 19.73 -1.76 -9.25
N LEU A 218 18.69 -1.97 -8.44
CA LEU A 218 17.97 -0.89 -7.75
C LEU A 218 18.92 -0.06 -6.89
N LYS A 219 19.76 -0.71 -6.08
CA LYS A 219 20.74 -0.03 -5.22
C LYS A 219 21.74 0.83 -6.02
N LYS A 220 22.18 0.32 -7.20
CA LYS A 220 23.09 1.10 -8.09
C LYS A 220 22.41 2.34 -8.66
N GLU A 221 21.19 2.19 -9.17
CA GLU A 221 20.42 3.32 -9.73
C GLU A 221 20.08 4.34 -8.65
N MET A 222 19.68 3.92 -7.46
CA MET A 222 19.39 4.83 -6.34
C MET A 222 20.63 5.61 -5.90
N LYS A 223 21.83 5.02 -5.91
CA LYS A 223 23.07 5.75 -5.62
C LYS A 223 23.30 6.93 -6.57
N VAL A 224 22.83 6.82 -7.81
CA VAL A 224 22.99 7.87 -8.84
C VAL A 224 21.86 8.89 -8.73
N ARG A 225 20.61 8.44 -8.64
CA ARG A 225 19.41 9.27 -8.76
C ARG A 225 18.91 9.85 -7.44
N ALA A 226 19.02 9.07 -6.38
CA ALA A 226 18.51 9.41 -5.04
C ALA A 226 19.57 9.09 -3.95
N PRO A 227 20.78 9.69 -4.01
CA PRO A 227 21.92 9.29 -3.17
C PRO A 227 21.70 9.49 -1.67
N LYS A 228 20.73 10.30 -1.27
CA LYS A 228 20.38 10.55 0.13
C LYS A 228 19.33 9.56 0.67
N VAL A 229 18.63 8.87 -0.21
CA VAL A 229 17.57 7.92 0.14
C VAL A 229 18.18 6.57 0.51
N LYS A 230 17.79 6.02 1.65
CA LYS A 230 18.27 4.73 2.14
C LYS A 230 17.34 3.60 1.66
N LEU A 231 17.89 2.61 1.00
CA LEU A 231 17.18 1.40 0.58
C LEU A 231 17.13 0.41 1.74
N ILE A 232 15.94 0.12 2.23
CA ILE A 232 15.68 -0.87 3.28
C ILE A 232 15.37 -2.21 2.60
N ARG A 233 16.14 -3.23 2.93
CA ARG A 233 16.01 -4.59 2.40
C ARG A 233 15.48 -5.48 3.50
N ILE A 234 14.18 -5.67 3.54
CA ILE A 234 13.51 -6.63 4.41
C ILE A 234 12.89 -7.75 3.56
N LYS A 235 12.65 -8.88 4.17
CA LYS A 235 11.93 -10.03 3.59
C LYS A 235 10.49 -10.04 4.09
N PRO A 236 9.59 -10.78 3.43
CA PRO A 236 8.27 -11.04 4.00
C PRO A 236 8.37 -11.51 5.46
N GLY A 237 7.57 -10.89 6.34
CA GLY A 237 7.58 -11.10 7.79
C GLY A 237 8.59 -10.28 8.59
N GLU A 238 9.55 -9.63 7.94
CA GLU A 238 10.48 -8.73 8.62
C GLU A 238 9.92 -7.32 8.74
N SER A 239 10.35 -6.63 9.80
CA SER A 239 9.89 -5.28 10.13
C SER A 239 11.04 -4.28 10.10
N PHE A 240 10.69 -3.03 9.82
CA PHE A 240 11.55 -1.85 9.89
C PHE A 240 10.97 -0.86 10.90
N ASN A 241 11.78 -0.38 11.83
CA ASN A 241 11.39 0.62 12.83
C ASN A 241 12.02 1.98 12.50
N CYS A 242 11.22 3.03 12.54
CA CYS A 242 11.64 4.42 12.31
C CYS A 242 11.03 5.41 13.32
#